data_c693a4e7aee58b96c911eb630a86bb4e
#
_entry.id   c693a4e7aee58b96c911eb630a86bb4e
#
_cell.length_a   1.000
_cell.length_b   1.000
_cell.length_c   1.000
_cell.angle_alpha   90.00
_cell.angle_beta   90.00
_cell.angle_gamma   90.00
#
_symmetry.space_group_name_H-M   'P 1'
#
loop_
_entity.id
_entity.type
_entity.pdbx_description
1 polymer ?
#
loop_
_entity_poly.entity_id
_entity_poly.type
_entity_poly.pdbx_seq_one_letter_code
_entity_poly.pdbx_strand_id
1 'polypeptide(L)'
;VDEARPDILFNRAGVVHSGTVLDATDEEWSFAFDLNVRSMFWAVRAALPGMLERGHGSIINVASAVSSIIGAPDRFVYGTTKAAVIGLTRAVAADFVARGIRCNAICPGTIESPSLDRRLAATGDYEAARSAFVARQPMGRIGQPQEIGHLAVWLASDESAFVTGQTHVIDGGWTAT
;
A
#
# COMPACT_ATOMS: atom_id res chain seq x y z
N VAL A 1 -5.51 15.96 15.91
CA VAL A 1 -4.45 14.93 15.88
C VAL A 1 -3.70 14.89 17.20
N ASP A 2 -3.76 15.97 18.00
CA ASP A 2 -3.02 16.07 19.26
C ASP A 2 -3.55 15.17 20.40
N GLU A 3 -4.73 14.56 20.25
CA GLU A 3 -5.30 13.66 21.27
C GLU A 3 -5.12 12.17 20.97
N ALA A 4 -4.87 11.79 19.71
CA ALA A 4 -4.68 10.39 19.35
C ALA A 4 -3.21 9.99 19.53
N ARG A 5 -2.94 9.13 20.49
CA ARG A 5 -1.62 8.51 20.71
C ARG A 5 -1.65 7.04 20.27
N PRO A 6 -1.71 6.76 18.94
CA PRO A 6 -1.86 5.40 18.46
C PRO A 6 -0.60 4.58 18.70
N ASP A 7 -0.75 3.30 19.08
CA ASP A 7 0.31 2.30 19.07
C ASP A 7 0.48 1.65 17.70
N ILE A 8 -0.60 1.69 16.91
CA ILE A 8 -0.66 1.13 15.56
C ILE A 8 -1.14 2.19 14.59
N LEU A 9 -0.41 2.38 13.49
CA LEU A 9 -0.81 3.26 12.39
C LEU A 9 -0.96 2.44 11.12
N PHE A 10 -2.21 2.33 10.60
CA PHE A 10 -2.51 1.66 9.33
C PHE A 10 -2.86 2.67 8.24
N ASN A 11 -1.93 2.94 7.34
CA ASN A 11 -2.05 3.88 6.23
C ASN A 11 -2.54 3.16 4.97
N ARG A 12 -3.81 3.36 4.58
CA ARG A 12 -4.41 2.74 3.39
C ARG A 12 -5.00 3.72 2.37
N ALA A 13 -5.05 5.00 2.69
CA ALA A 13 -5.59 6.01 1.77
C ALA A 13 -4.79 6.01 0.46
N GLY A 14 -5.50 6.16 -0.66
CA GLY A 14 -4.83 6.22 -1.96
C GLY A 14 -5.78 6.17 -3.13
N VAL A 15 -5.29 6.60 -4.28
CA VAL A 15 -5.97 6.59 -5.58
C VAL A 15 -5.15 5.81 -6.60
N VAL A 16 -5.83 5.15 -7.53
CA VAL A 16 -5.23 4.47 -8.68
C VAL A 16 -5.40 5.37 -9.90
N HIS A 17 -4.31 5.99 -10.35
CA HIS A 17 -4.26 6.69 -11.63
C HIS A 17 -4.07 5.68 -12.77
N SER A 18 -4.69 5.92 -13.92
CA SER A 18 -4.55 5.12 -15.13
C SER A 18 -4.03 6.00 -16.26
N GLY A 19 -2.92 5.59 -16.86
CA GLY A 19 -2.26 6.29 -17.96
C GLY A 19 -0.77 6.01 -18.00
N THR A 20 -0.18 6.29 -19.18
CA THR A 20 1.27 6.24 -19.41
C THR A 20 1.95 7.53 -18.93
N VAL A 21 3.28 7.62 -19.10
CA VAL A 21 4.03 8.86 -18.84
C VAL A 21 3.62 10.01 -19.75
N LEU A 22 3.10 9.71 -20.95
CA LEU A 22 2.67 10.71 -21.92
C LEU A 22 1.24 11.23 -21.65
N ASP A 23 0.43 10.46 -20.95
CA ASP A 23 -0.97 10.80 -20.65
C ASP A 23 -1.10 11.58 -19.32
N ALA A 24 -0.13 11.40 -18.42
CA ALA A 24 -0.19 11.98 -17.08
C ALA A 24 0.02 13.50 -17.09
N THR A 25 -0.89 14.24 -16.49
CA THR A 25 -0.73 15.69 -16.28
C THR A 25 0.01 15.99 -14.96
N ASP A 26 0.53 17.20 -14.82
CA ASP A 26 1.19 17.67 -13.60
C ASP A 26 0.20 17.70 -12.41
N GLU A 27 -1.06 18.00 -12.67
CA GLU A 27 -2.13 18.01 -11.67
C GLU A 27 -2.42 16.60 -11.15
N GLU A 28 -2.55 15.62 -12.05
CA GLU A 28 -2.78 14.22 -11.71
C GLU A 28 -1.59 13.63 -10.94
N TRP A 29 -0.38 13.95 -11.38
CA TRP A 29 0.86 13.61 -10.68
C TRP A 29 0.86 14.16 -9.26
N SER A 30 0.65 15.46 -9.11
CA SER A 30 0.66 16.15 -7.82
C SER A 30 -0.41 15.61 -6.89
N PHE A 31 -1.64 15.45 -7.37
CA PHE A 31 -2.75 14.88 -6.60
C PHE A 31 -2.45 13.44 -6.12
N ALA A 32 -1.93 12.59 -7.01
CA ALA A 32 -1.59 11.22 -6.66
C ALA A 32 -0.47 11.15 -5.61
N PHE A 33 0.57 11.98 -5.74
CA PHE A 33 1.64 12.05 -4.74
C PHE A 33 1.15 12.62 -3.41
N ASP A 34 0.30 13.63 -3.42
CA ASP A 34 -0.29 14.20 -2.21
C ASP A 34 -1.12 13.17 -1.45
N LEU A 35 -1.99 12.44 -2.17
CA LEU A 35 -2.87 11.46 -1.54
C LEU A 35 -2.15 10.16 -1.18
N ASN A 36 -1.30 9.60 -2.07
CA ASN A 36 -0.71 8.28 -1.87
C ASN A 36 0.57 8.31 -1.00
N VAL A 37 1.28 9.44 -0.97
CA VAL A 37 2.60 9.54 -0.32
C VAL A 37 2.61 10.60 0.77
N ARG A 38 2.29 11.86 0.45
CA ARG A 38 2.36 12.97 1.41
C ARG A 38 1.41 12.78 2.60
N SER A 39 0.22 12.23 2.37
CA SER A 39 -0.72 11.92 3.45
C SER A 39 -0.14 10.92 4.45
N MET A 40 0.56 9.88 3.95
CA MET A 40 1.25 8.90 4.80
C MET A 40 2.41 9.54 5.57
N PHE A 41 3.20 10.39 4.92
CA PHE A 41 4.26 11.16 5.59
C PHE A 41 3.70 11.97 6.75
N TRP A 42 2.60 12.69 6.55
CA TRP A 42 1.99 13.48 7.62
C TRP A 42 1.45 12.61 8.76
N ALA A 43 0.79 11.49 8.44
CA ALA A 43 0.28 10.57 9.45
C ALA A 43 1.41 9.95 10.29
N VAL A 44 2.49 9.49 9.64
CA VAL A 44 3.68 8.96 10.32
C VAL A 44 4.33 10.03 11.20
N ARG A 45 4.54 11.23 10.67
CA ARG A 45 5.13 12.37 11.41
C ARG A 45 4.30 12.75 12.63
N ALA A 46 2.98 12.64 12.57
CA ALA A 46 2.09 12.95 13.68
C ALA A 46 2.07 11.83 14.75
N ALA A 47 2.16 10.56 14.35
CA ALA A 47 2.10 9.43 15.28
C ALA A 47 3.43 9.13 15.99
N LEU A 48 4.55 9.31 15.29
CA LEU A 48 5.89 8.93 15.76
C LEU A 48 6.28 9.50 17.12
N PRO A 49 6.09 10.78 17.45
CA PRO A 49 6.51 11.31 18.77
C PRO A 49 5.93 10.52 19.94
N GLY A 50 4.62 10.22 19.92
CA GLY A 50 3.97 9.44 20.97
C GLY A 50 4.44 7.97 21.01
N MET A 51 4.70 7.35 19.86
CA MET A 51 5.26 6.00 19.80
C MET A 51 6.68 5.97 20.40
N LEU A 52 7.51 6.96 20.08
CA LEU A 52 8.88 7.08 20.57
C LEU A 52 8.95 7.34 22.09
N GLU A 53 8.01 8.11 22.65
CA GLU A 53 7.88 8.30 24.09
C GLU A 53 7.61 6.99 24.84
N ARG A 54 6.78 6.12 24.24
CA ARG A 54 6.44 4.81 24.81
C ARG A 54 7.48 3.72 24.52
N GLY A 55 8.38 3.95 23.56
CA GLY A 55 9.38 2.97 23.14
C GLY A 55 8.81 1.81 22.31
N HIS A 56 7.60 1.93 21.80
CA HIS A 56 6.98 0.93 20.91
C HIS A 56 5.99 1.54 19.92
N GLY A 57 5.85 0.90 18.75
CA GLY A 57 4.87 1.28 17.74
C GLY A 57 4.97 0.40 16.49
N SER A 58 3.83 0.19 15.81
CA SER A 58 3.77 -0.52 14.54
C SER A 58 3.11 0.35 13.47
N ILE A 59 3.85 0.62 12.40
CA ILE A 59 3.39 1.39 11.24
C ILE A 59 3.25 0.43 10.06
N ILE A 60 2.09 0.43 9.43
CA ILE A 60 1.76 -0.45 8.32
C ILE A 60 1.27 0.42 7.15
N ASN A 61 2.01 0.43 6.06
CA ASN A 61 1.70 1.23 4.88
C ASN A 61 1.19 0.33 3.75
N VAL A 62 0.06 0.67 3.13
CA VAL A 62 -0.45 -0.08 1.97
C VAL A 62 0.18 0.48 0.69
N ALA A 63 1.15 -0.26 0.16
CA ALA A 63 1.75 -0.03 -1.15
C ALA A 63 0.95 -0.77 -2.26
N SER A 64 1.61 -1.54 -3.11
CA SER A 64 1.00 -2.37 -4.15
C SER A 64 2.02 -3.36 -4.71
N ALA A 65 1.60 -4.47 -5.31
CA ALA A 65 2.43 -5.27 -6.19
C ALA A 65 2.95 -4.41 -7.36
N VAL A 66 2.08 -3.54 -7.92
CA VAL A 66 2.48 -2.54 -8.91
C VAL A 66 3.20 -1.37 -8.22
N SER A 67 4.52 -1.46 -8.15
CA SER A 67 5.41 -0.54 -7.44
C SER A 67 6.85 -0.76 -7.88
N SER A 68 7.81 -0.79 -6.96
CA SER A 68 9.18 -1.26 -7.21
C SER A 68 9.30 -2.80 -7.30
N ILE A 69 8.19 -3.54 -7.18
CA ILE A 69 8.16 -5.01 -7.30
C ILE A 69 7.92 -5.41 -8.76
N ILE A 70 6.78 -4.98 -9.34
CA ILE A 70 6.51 -5.13 -10.77
C ILE A 70 5.97 -3.84 -11.39
N GLY A 71 6.21 -3.66 -12.71
CA GLY A 71 5.49 -2.69 -13.53
C GLY A 71 4.19 -3.27 -14.07
N ALA A 72 3.23 -2.40 -14.35
CA ALA A 72 2.02 -2.76 -15.09
C ALA A 72 1.69 -1.66 -16.10
N PRO A 73 1.18 -2.01 -17.31
CA PRO A 73 0.77 -1.02 -18.30
C PRO A 73 -0.24 -0.03 -17.69
N ASP A 74 -0.20 1.21 -18.14
CA ASP A 74 -1.11 2.29 -17.73
C ASP A 74 -1.14 2.54 -16.21
N ARG A 75 0.01 2.39 -15.55
CA ARG A 75 0.14 2.60 -14.09
C ARG A 75 1.35 3.47 -13.73
N PHE A 76 1.76 4.35 -14.64
CA PHE A 76 2.96 5.17 -14.46
C PHE A 76 2.95 5.95 -13.14
N VAL A 77 2.00 6.85 -12.94
CA VAL A 77 1.91 7.66 -11.72
C VAL A 77 1.64 6.78 -10.50
N TYR A 78 0.69 5.86 -10.61
CA TYR A 78 0.32 4.96 -9.51
C TYR A 78 1.51 4.12 -9.04
N GLY A 79 2.17 3.40 -9.95
CA GLY A 79 3.33 2.57 -9.62
C GLY A 79 4.46 3.37 -8.97
N THR A 80 4.73 4.57 -9.49
CA THR A 80 5.73 5.49 -8.94
C THR A 80 5.39 5.89 -7.50
N THR A 81 4.14 6.29 -7.22
CA THR A 81 3.72 6.62 -5.85
C THR A 81 3.84 5.43 -4.91
N LYS A 82 3.50 4.21 -5.37
CA LYS A 82 3.58 3.00 -4.54
C LYS A 82 5.01 2.52 -4.32
N ALA A 83 5.91 2.78 -5.25
CA ALA A 83 7.36 2.60 -5.03
C ALA A 83 7.89 3.59 -3.98
N ALA A 84 7.43 4.84 -4.01
CA ALA A 84 7.78 5.84 -2.99
C ALA A 84 7.31 5.43 -1.59
N VAL A 85 6.13 4.81 -1.46
CA VAL A 85 5.62 4.27 -0.17
C VAL A 85 6.55 3.18 0.38
N ILE A 86 7.10 2.30 -0.48
CA ILE A 86 8.08 1.29 -0.06
C ILE A 86 9.37 1.97 0.43
N GLY A 87 9.85 2.99 -0.28
CA GLY A 87 11.00 3.78 0.14
C GLY A 87 10.79 4.45 1.50
N LEU A 88 9.64 5.13 1.69
CA LEU A 88 9.24 5.73 2.96
C LEU A 88 9.21 4.71 4.10
N THR A 89 8.63 3.53 3.85
CA THR A 89 8.56 2.44 4.83
C THR A 89 9.94 2.02 5.32
N ARG A 90 10.87 1.80 4.39
CA ARG A 90 12.24 1.39 4.71
C ARG A 90 13.02 2.47 5.46
N ALA A 91 12.86 3.72 5.05
CA ALA A 91 13.52 4.85 5.72
C ALA A 91 13.06 4.97 7.18
N VAL A 92 11.74 4.97 7.43
CA VAL A 92 11.18 5.03 8.78
C VAL A 92 11.65 3.84 9.64
N ALA A 93 11.65 2.63 9.06
CA ALA A 93 12.15 1.45 9.77
C ALA A 93 13.63 1.61 10.18
N ALA A 94 14.49 2.02 9.23
CA ALA A 94 15.91 2.18 9.49
C ALA A 94 16.20 3.23 10.57
N ASP A 95 15.48 4.35 10.54
CA ASP A 95 15.70 5.47 11.47
C ASP A 95 15.26 5.13 12.92
N PHE A 96 14.23 4.30 13.10
CA PHE A 96 13.55 4.17 14.40
C PHE A 96 13.49 2.75 14.96
N VAL A 97 14.03 1.71 14.28
CA VAL A 97 14.01 0.32 14.77
C VAL A 97 14.70 0.18 16.13
N ALA A 98 15.82 0.85 16.35
CA ALA A 98 16.54 0.82 17.63
C ALA A 98 15.77 1.49 18.79
N ARG A 99 14.69 2.19 18.47
CA ARG A 99 13.80 2.86 19.43
C ARG A 99 12.44 2.17 19.57
N GLY A 100 12.34 0.90 19.14
CA GLY A 100 11.15 0.07 19.31
C GLY A 100 10.05 0.31 18.27
N ILE A 101 10.32 1.01 17.17
CA ILE A 101 9.33 1.27 16.12
C ILE A 101 9.53 0.30 14.96
N ARG A 102 8.48 -0.40 14.57
CA ARG A 102 8.44 -1.22 13.35
C ARG A 102 7.66 -0.49 12.26
N CYS A 103 8.12 -0.59 11.03
CA CYS A 103 7.42 -0.02 9.87
C CYS A 103 7.51 -1.01 8.71
N ASN A 104 6.36 -1.48 8.21
CA ASN A 104 6.27 -2.47 7.14
C ASN A 104 5.29 -2.04 6.05
N ALA A 105 5.45 -2.55 4.84
CA ALA A 105 4.55 -2.33 3.73
C ALA A 105 3.79 -3.60 3.36
N ILE A 106 2.49 -3.50 3.14
CA ILE A 106 1.68 -4.53 2.47
C ILE A 106 1.58 -4.15 1.00
N CYS A 107 1.83 -5.11 0.12
CA CYS A 107 1.82 -4.96 -1.34
C CYS A 107 0.76 -5.89 -1.96
N PRO A 108 -0.53 -5.47 -1.98
CA PRO A 108 -1.59 -6.29 -2.54
C PRO A 108 -1.49 -6.41 -4.06
N GLY A 109 -1.94 -7.56 -4.59
CA GLY A 109 -2.38 -7.70 -5.96
C GLY A 109 -3.74 -7.05 -6.20
N THR A 110 -4.60 -7.70 -6.99
CA THR A 110 -5.98 -7.24 -7.20
C THR A 110 -6.86 -7.69 -6.04
N ILE A 111 -7.51 -6.74 -5.36
CA ILE A 111 -8.39 -6.97 -4.22
C ILE A 111 -9.77 -6.42 -4.52
N GLU A 112 -10.83 -7.18 -4.16
CA GLU A 112 -12.23 -6.74 -4.28
C GLU A 112 -12.44 -5.42 -3.53
N SER A 113 -13.05 -4.46 -4.21
CA SER A 113 -13.36 -3.16 -3.61
C SER A 113 -14.33 -2.37 -4.48
N PRO A 114 -15.10 -1.43 -3.91
CA PRO A 114 -15.95 -0.53 -4.69
C PRO A 114 -15.17 0.29 -5.74
N SER A 115 -13.88 0.55 -5.50
CA SER A 115 -13.01 1.23 -6.47
C SER A 115 -12.67 0.32 -7.65
N LEU A 116 -12.46 -0.98 -7.42
CA LEU A 116 -12.25 -1.94 -8.50
C LEU A 116 -13.51 -2.05 -9.35
N ASP A 117 -14.68 -2.23 -8.73
CA ASP A 117 -15.96 -2.37 -9.44
C ASP A 117 -16.22 -1.17 -10.35
N ARG A 118 -16.02 0.06 -9.86
CA ARG A 118 -16.16 1.26 -10.69
C ARG A 118 -15.21 1.26 -11.90
N ARG A 119 -13.96 0.82 -11.71
CA ARG A 119 -12.97 0.75 -12.80
C ARG A 119 -13.31 -0.33 -13.82
N LEU A 120 -13.83 -1.46 -13.37
CA LEU A 120 -14.30 -2.53 -14.27
C LEU A 120 -15.51 -2.06 -15.07
N ALA A 121 -16.49 -1.43 -14.42
CA ALA A 121 -17.68 -0.89 -15.08
C ALA A 121 -17.33 0.20 -16.13
N ALA A 122 -16.32 1.00 -15.85
CA ALA A 122 -15.88 2.07 -16.78
C ALA A 122 -15.23 1.57 -18.08
N THR A 123 -14.90 0.28 -18.18
CA THR A 123 -14.33 -0.30 -19.42
C THR A 123 -15.37 -0.54 -20.52
N GLY A 124 -16.66 -0.55 -20.18
CA GLY A 124 -17.77 -0.88 -21.08
C GLY A 124 -18.05 -2.39 -21.21
N ASP A 125 -17.12 -3.26 -20.83
CA ASP A 125 -17.30 -4.72 -20.74
C ASP A 125 -16.77 -5.22 -19.38
N TYR A 126 -17.67 -5.24 -18.40
CA TYR A 126 -17.34 -5.62 -17.02
C TYR A 126 -16.79 -7.04 -16.91
N GLU A 127 -17.42 -8.01 -17.62
CA GLU A 127 -17.05 -9.42 -17.50
C GLU A 127 -15.68 -9.71 -18.13
N ALA A 128 -15.42 -9.16 -19.31
CA ALA A 128 -14.11 -9.28 -19.94
C ALA A 128 -13.01 -8.62 -19.10
N ALA A 129 -13.28 -7.41 -18.59
CA ALA A 129 -12.34 -6.71 -17.69
C ALA A 129 -12.10 -7.50 -16.41
N ARG A 130 -13.15 -8.03 -15.76
CA ARG A 130 -13.02 -8.85 -14.56
C ARG A 130 -12.20 -10.10 -14.81
N SER A 131 -12.46 -10.80 -15.90
CA SER A 131 -11.70 -12.00 -16.31
C SER A 131 -10.22 -11.68 -16.51
N ALA A 132 -9.89 -10.55 -17.14
CA ALA A 132 -8.49 -10.10 -17.30
C ALA A 132 -7.82 -9.78 -15.96
N PHE A 133 -8.56 -9.23 -14.98
CA PHE A 133 -8.03 -8.99 -13.63
C PHE A 133 -7.84 -10.29 -12.85
N VAL A 134 -8.73 -11.27 -12.98
CA VAL A 134 -8.58 -12.60 -12.38
C VAL A 134 -7.35 -13.32 -12.95
N ALA A 135 -7.17 -13.28 -14.27
CA ALA A 135 -6.07 -13.95 -14.97
C ALA A 135 -4.65 -13.45 -14.55
N ARG A 136 -4.55 -12.28 -13.92
CA ARG A 136 -3.29 -11.77 -13.40
C ARG A 136 -2.78 -12.57 -12.20
N GLN A 137 -3.68 -13.15 -11.42
CA GLN A 137 -3.35 -13.94 -10.24
C GLN A 137 -3.38 -15.43 -10.57
N PRO A 138 -2.25 -16.16 -10.50
CA PRO A 138 -2.21 -17.62 -10.71
C PRO A 138 -3.16 -18.42 -9.83
N MET A 139 -3.56 -17.90 -8.67
CA MET A 139 -4.60 -18.49 -7.83
C MET A 139 -6.00 -18.49 -8.46
N GLY A 140 -6.20 -17.84 -9.63
CA GLY A 140 -7.44 -17.86 -10.39
C GLY A 140 -8.59 -17.07 -9.76
N ARG A 141 -8.31 -16.13 -8.87
CA ARG A 141 -9.32 -15.28 -8.23
C ARG A 141 -8.76 -13.91 -7.84
N ILE A 142 -9.65 -12.96 -7.63
CA ILE A 142 -9.36 -11.69 -6.98
C ILE A 142 -9.30 -11.93 -5.45
N GLY A 143 -8.38 -11.28 -4.76
CA GLY A 143 -8.25 -11.39 -3.30
C GLY A 143 -9.38 -10.67 -2.56
N GLN A 144 -9.64 -11.06 -1.33
CA GLN A 144 -10.65 -10.45 -0.48
C GLN A 144 -10.02 -9.42 0.49
N PRO A 145 -10.72 -8.34 0.84
CA PRO A 145 -10.22 -7.34 1.81
C PRO A 145 -9.79 -7.94 3.14
N GLN A 146 -10.47 -9.00 3.59
CA GLN A 146 -10.17 -9.71 4.83
C GLN A 146 -8.78 -10.35 4.81
N GLU A 147 -8.30 -10.82 3.65
CA GLU A 147 -6.97 -11.40 3.51
C GLU A 147 -5.88 -10.36 3.80
N ILE A 148 -6.11 -9.10 3.34
CA ILE A 148 -5.24 -7.96 3.69
C ILE A 148 -5.34 -7.64 5.17
N GLY A 149 -6.56 -7.67 5.74
CA GLY A 149 -6.83 -7.43 7.15
C GLY A 149 -6.08 -8.41 8.06
N HIS A 150 -6.06 -9.70 7.74
CA HIS A 150 -5.34 -10.71 8.52
C HIS A 150 -3.82 -10.42 8.57
N LEU A 151 -3.22 -10.05 7.43
CA LEU A 151 -1.81 -9.66 7.40
C LEU A 151 -1.57 -8.36 8.17
N ALA A 152 -2.47 -7.38 8.08
CA ALA A 152 -2.36 -6.14 8.83
C ALA A 152 -2.43 -6.37 10.35
N VAL A 153 -3.33 -7.26 10.82
CA VAL A 153 -3.44 -7.65 12.23
C VAL A 153 -2.14 -8.32 12.71
N TRP A 154 -1.59 -9.26 11.94
CA TRP A 154 -0.31 -9.89 12.27
C TRP A 154 0.83 -8.88 12.35
N LEU A 155 0.94 -7.97 11.39
CA LEU A 155 1.97 -6.90 11.40
C LEU A 155 1.78 -5.91 12.55
N ALA A 156 0.55 -5.72 13.03
CA ALA A 156 0.24 -4.87 14.17
C ALA A 156 0.60 -5.53 15.51
N SER A 157 0.59 -6.86 15.59
CA SER A 157 0.78 -7.64 16.82
C SER A 157 2.26 -7.89 17.14
N ASP A 158 2.50 -8.37 18.36
CA ASP A 158 3.83 -8.77 18.83
C ASP A 158 4.33 -10.06 18.17
N GLU A 159 3.46 -10.83 17.52
CA GLU A 159 3.85 -12.01 16.74
C GLU A 159 4.80 -11.65 15.59
N SER A 160 4.78 -10.40 15.13
CA SER A 160 5.69 -9.86 14.12
C SER A 160 6.82 -8.98 14.69
N ALA A 161 7.17 -9.15 15.97
CA ALA A 161 8.14 -8.29 16.68
C ALA A 161 9.53 -8.23 16.00
N PHE A 162 9.93 -9.27 15.28
CA PHE A 162 11.22 -9.32 14.55
C PHE A 162 11.10 -8.90 13.07
N VAL A 163 9.97 -8.30 12.65
CA VAL A 163 9.67 -7.92 11.27
C VAL A 163 9.57 -6.41 11.15
N THR A 164 10.52 -5.79 10.44
CA THR A 164 10.51 -4.36 10.13
C THR A 164 11.23 -4.07 8.82
N GLY A 165 10.86 -2.98 8.13
CA GLY A 165 11.44 -2.56 6.85
C GLY A 165 11.06 -3.46 5.66
N GLN A 166 10.13 -4.39 5.84
CA GLN A 166 9.80 -5.40 4.83
C GLN A 166 8.63 -5.01 3.95
N THR A 167 8.62 -5.57 2.75
CA THR A 167 7.51 -5.53 1.79
C THR A 167 6.84 -6.90 1.74
N HIS A 168 5.60 -6.97 2.21
CA HIS A 168 4.82 -8.20 2.26
C HIS A 168 3.88 -8.26 1.05
N VAL A 169 4.26 -9.04 0.05
CA VAL A 169 3.43 -9.25 -1.14
C VAL A 169 2.30 -10.22 -0.81
N ILE A 170 1.07 -9.84 -1.20
CA ILE A 170 -0.13 -10.67 -1.07
C ILE A 170 -0.99 -10.46 -2.32
N ASP A 171 -0.71 -11.26 -3.35
CA ASP A 171 -1.13 -10.99 -4.73
C ASP A 171 -1.62 -12.22 -5.51
N GLY A 172 -1.84 -13.34 -4.82
CA GLY A 172 -2.28 -14.58 -5.45
C GLY A 172 -1.28 -15.19 -6.42
N GLY A 173 0.02 -14.88 -6.24
CA GLY A 173 1.13 -15.38 -7.03
C GLY A 173 1.50 -14.53 -8.25
N TRP A 174 0.88 -13.37 -8.44
CA TRP A 174 1.13 -12.51 -9.61
C TRP A 174 2.59 -12.13 -9.79
N THR A 175 3.32 -11.85 -8.70
CA THR A 175 4.74 -11.46 -8.76
C THR A 175 5.71 -12.65 -8.76
N ALA A 176 5.22 -13.87 -8.64
CA ALA A 176 6.02 -15.08 -8.59
C ALA A 176 6.15 -15.78 -9.97
N THR A 177 5.48 -15.29 -11.01
CA THR A 177 5.42 -15.87 -12.37
C THR A 177 5.89 -14.89 -13.42
#